data_a946d6b7c2c2b2bae87ea6d1a5709b8d
#
_entry.id   a946d6b7c2c2b2bae87ea6d1a5709b8d
#
_cell.length_a   1.000
_cell.length_b   1.000
_cell.length_c   1.000
_cell.angle_alpha   90.00
_cell.angle_beta   90.00
_cell.angle_gamma   90.00
#
_symmetry.space_group_name_H-M   'P 1'
#
loop_
_entity.id
_entity.type
_entity.pdbx_description
1 polymer ?
#
loop_
_entity_poly.entity_id
_entity_poly.type
_entity_poly.pdbx_seq_one_letter_code
_entity_poly.pdbx_strand_id
1 'polypeptide(L)'
;MTVVDAGFDSATAPLRAELLAHCYRMSGSASDAEDLVQETYLRAWKAFHRFEGRSSVRTWMYSIATNVCLTAATARRVLPVGLGGEPSNPLEPVVPSTEVLWLQPLPDRALGDPGEAAVAREGIGLAMVAALQVLPAKQRAALILRDVLEFSAAETAAALETSVASANSALQRARASIGDGAAQEGRRAAELSDHEKQVWDEFCAAFERHDIDGVVRILAADATWEMPPIPGWYRGAEAIGELSRTQCPAQVAGDLRMVPTVCNGLPAAAMYLRSPAADGAGGDVWLPFQLDVLTFTDGELTHVSAFLDPADLFALAGLPAELR
;
A
#
# COMPACT_ATOMS: atom_id res chain seq x y z
N MET A 1 35.26 -3.37 1.76
CA MET A 1 34.25 -4.43 1.96
C MET A 1 34.95 -5.62 2.58
N THR A 2 34.65 -5.95 3.81
CA THR A 2 35.30 -7.06 4.54
C THR A 2 34.65 -8.39 4.14
N VAL A 3 35.31 -9.54 4.39
CA VAL A 3 34.77 -10.90 4.10
C VAL A 3 33.43 -11.13 4.85
N VAL A 4 33.24 -10.51 5.99
CA VAL A 4 31.99 -10.56 6.78
C VAL A 4 30.87 -9.82 6.05
N ASP A 5 31.16 -8.69 5.40
CA ASP A 5 30.17 -7.93 4.64
C ASP A 5 29.62 -8.72 3.45
N ALA A 6 30.53 -9.38 2.69
CA ALA A 6 30.13 -10.20 1.54
C ALA A 6 29.30 -11.44 1.95
N GLY A 7 29.59 -12.03 3.11
CA GLY A 7 28.82 -13.16 3.65
C GLY A 7 27.41 -12.75 4.10
N PHE A 8 27.27 -11.58 4.74
CA PHE A 8 25.98 -11.02 5.16
C PHE A 8 25.11 -10.70 3.95
N ASP A 9 25.65 -9.91 3.01
CA ASP A 9 24.90 -9.48 1.82
C ASP A 9 24.40 -10.67 1.00
N SER A 10 25.24 -11.67 0.73
CA SER A 10 24.82 -12.84 -0.04
C SER A 10 23.74 -13.67 0.66
N ALA A 11 23.75 -13.72 2.00
CA ALA A 11 22.78 -14.47 2.79
C ALA A 11 21.43 -13.73 2.98
N THR A 12 21.43 -12.39 2.92
CA THR A 12 20.26 -11.59 3.29
C THR A 12 19.62 -10.82 2.13
N ALA A 13 20.36 -10.49 1.08
CA ALA A 13 19.83 -9.75 -0.08
C ALA A 13 18.58 -10.39 -0.70
N PRO A 14 18.48 -11.74 -0.86
CA PRO A 14 17.27 -12.36 -1.39
C PRO A 14 16.01 -12.19 -0.52
N LEU A 15 16.18 -11.82 0.75
CA LEU A 15 15.07 -11.69 1.71
C LEU A 15 14.44 -10.29 1.71
N ARG A 16 15.01 -9.31 0.98
CA ARG A 16 14.58 -7.92 1.07
C ARG A 16 13.11 -7.73 0.72
N ALA A 17 12.65 -8.32 -0.38
CA ALA A 17 11.26 -8.22 -0.80
C ALA A 17 10.27 -8.84 0.21
N GLU A 18 10.62 -10.01 0.75
CA GLU A 18 9.82 -10.68 1.79
C GLU A 18 9.75 -9.85 3.08
N LEU A 19 10.88 -9.28 3.50
CA LEU A 19 10.95 -8.42 4.69
C LEU A 19 10.18 -7.12 4.50
N LEU A 20 10.23 -6.51 3.29
CA LEU A 20 9.43 -5.35 2.97
C LEU A 20 7.93 -5.65 3.07
N ALA A 21 7.48 -6.74 2.48
CA ALA A 21 6.11 -7.19 2.57
C ALA A 21 5.68 -7.47 4.03
N HIS A 22 6.57 -8.07 4.85
CA HIS A 22 6.32 -8.30 6.28
C HIS A 22 6.17 -6.98 7.04
N CYS A 23 7.12 -6.05 6.88
CA CYS A 23 7.07 -4.75 7.52
C CYS A 23 5.83 -3.94 7.09
N TYR A 24 5.44 -4.04 5.82
CA TYR A 24 4.22 -3.42 5.29
C TYR A 24 2.95 -3.99 5.92
N ARG A 25 2.80 -5.31 6.01
CA ARG A 25 1.67 -5.94 6.73
C ARG A 25 1.61 -5.49 8.20
N MET A 26 2.78 -5.28 8.81
CA MET A 26 2.88 -4.82 10.19
C MET A 26 2.55 -3.34 10.37
N SER A 27 2.98 -2.47 9.48
CA SER A 27 2.83 -1.01 9.60
C SER A 27 1.59 -0.45 8.92
N GLY A 28 1.19 -1.01 7.77
CA GLY A 28 0.15 -0.44 6.90
C GLY A 28 0.62 0.83 6.15
N SER A 29 1.93 1.04 6.02
CA SER A 29 2.52 2.18 5.33
C SER A 29 3.74 1.72 4.53
N ALA A 30 3.78 2.05 3.26
CA ALA A 30 4.90 1.69 2.39
C ALA A 30 6.18 2.43 2.80
N SER A 31 6.09 3.71 3.14
CA SER A 31 7.23 4.51 3.60
C SER A 31 7.79 3.98 4.93
N ASP A 32 6.92 3.74 5.93
CA ASP A 32 7.38 3.16 7.21
C ASP A 32 7.98 1.76 7.00
N ALA A 33 7.42 0.96 6.08
CA ALA A 33 7.93 -0.39 5.83
C ALA A 33 9.38 -0.36 5.30
N GLU A 34 9.72 0.59 4.43
CA GLU A 34 11.11 0.79 3.97
C GLU A 34 12.04 1.16 5.12
N ASP A 35 11.65 2.09 5.98
CA ASP A 35 12.44 2.48 7.15
C ASP A 35 12.65 1.31 8.11
N LEU A 36 11.61 0.51 8.36
CA LEU A 36 11.67 -0.70 9.20
C LEU A 36 12.57 -1.77 8.60
N VAL A 37 12.59 -1.93 7.29
CA VAL A 37 13.54 -2.83 6.59
C VAL A 37 14.96 -2.33 6.76
N GLN A 38 15.23 -1.05 6.56
CA GLN A 38 16.57 -0.47 6.74
C GLN A 38 17.06 -0.69 8.17
N GLU A 39 16.24 -0.41 9.18
CA GLU A 39 16.58 -0.64 10.60
C GLU A 39 16.80 -2.14 10.88
N THR A 40 16.02 -3.03 10.26
CA THR A 40 16.19 -4.48 10.36
C THR A 40 17.56 -4.90 9.85
N TYR A 41 17.96 -4.43 8.66
CA TYR A 41 19.28 -4.72 8.10
C TYR A 41 20.42 -4.16 8.95
N LEU A 42 20.28 -2.94 9.49
CA LEU A 42 21.28 -2.35 10.39
C LEU A 42 21.46 -3.18 11.67
N ARG A 43 20.38 -3.63 12.29
CA ARG A 43 20.44 -4.50 13.48
C ARG A 43 21.01 -5.87 13.16
N ALA A 44 20.57 -6.47 12.05
CA ALA A 44 21.05 -7.75 11.60
C ALA A 44 22.56 -7.71 11.30
N TRP A 45 23.03 -6.71 10.56
CA TRP A 45 24.45 -6.55 10.26
C TRP A 45 25.31 -6.44 11.53
N LYS A 46 24.89 -5.62 12.51
CA LYS A 46 25.59 -5.50 13.80
C LYS A 46 25.65 -6.81 14.58
N ALA A 47 24.63 -7.68 14.43
CA ALA A 47 24.50 -8.92 15.18
C ALA A 47 25.03 -10.15 14.40
N PHE A 48 25.33 -10.05 13.11
CA PHE A 48 25.65 -11.17 12.23
C PHE A 48 26.88 -11.98 12.71
N HIS A 49 27.88 -11.31 13.29
CA HIS A 49 29.07 -11.98 13.85
C HIS A 49 28.75 -12.90 15.04
N ARG A 50 27.55 -12.77 15.64
CA ARG A 50 27.05 -13.61 16.75
C ARG A 50 26.02 -14.65 16.28
N PHE A 51 25.69 -14.66 14.99
CA PHE A 51 24.74 -15.61 14.45
C PHE A 51 25.34 -17.02 14.44
N GLU A 52 24.87 -17.90 15.31
CA GLU A 52 25.39 -19.26 15.54
C GLU A 52 24.74 -20.32 14.65
N GLY A 53 23.83 -19.94 13.73
CA GLY A 53 23.15 -20.89 12.84
C GLY A 53 22.14 -21.82 13.54
N ARG A 54 21.63 -21.45 14.73
CA ARG A 54 20.62 -22.25 15.47
C ARG A 54 19.25 -22.22 14.78
N SER A 55 19.02 -21.30 13.89
CA SER A 55 17.86 -21.19 12.99
C SER A 55 18.31 -20.85 11.58
N SER A 56 17.41 -20.87 10.59
CA SER A 56 17.74 -20.35 9.28
C SER A 56 17.99 -18.83 9.33
N VAL A 57 18.79 -18.30 8.39
CA VAL A 57 18.98 -16.85 8.25
C VAL A 57 17.63 -16.15 8.05
N ARG A 58 16.74 -16.77 7.28
CA ARG A 58 15.37 -16.27 7.06
C ARG A 58 14.61 -16.12 8.39
N THR A 59 14.51 -17.16 9.21
CA THR A 59 13.84 -17.11 10.51
C THR A 59 14.45 -16.05 11.44
N TRP A 60 15.77 -15.95 11.44
CA TRP A 60 16.49 -14.96 12.24
C TRP A 60 16.21 -13.53 11.79
N MET A 61 16.23 -13.24 10.48
CA MET A 61 15.90 -11.93 9.93
C MET A 61 14.46 -11.52 10.24
N TYR A 62 13.51 -12.43 10.11
CA TYR A 62 12.11 -12.17 10.47
C TYR A 62 11.90 -11.92 11.96
N SER A 63 12.67 -12.56 12.84
CA SER A 63 12.63 -12.26 14.29
C SER A 63 13.09 -10.82 14.56
N ILE A 64 14.17 -10.37 13.93
CA ILE A 64 14.64 -8.98 14.04
C ILE A 64 13.59 -8.02 13.47
N ALA A 65 13.09 -8.26 12.25
CA ALA A 65 12.09 -7.42 11.60
C ALA A 65 10.81 -7.29 12.43
N THR A 66 10.31 -8.41 13.00
CA THR A 66 9.13 -8.41 13.85
C THR A 66 9.35 -7.56 15.10
N ASN A 67 10.52 -7.66 15.75
CA ASN A 67 10.84 -6.86 16.93
C ASN A 67 11.01 -5.36 16.60
N VAL A 68 11.61 -5.04 15.43
CA VAL A 68 11.67 -3.66 14.92
C VAL A 68 10.26 -3.12 14.75
N CYS A 69 9.37 -3.85 14.06
CA CYS A 69 7.98 -3.46 13.84
C CYS A 69 7.20 -3.31 15.17
N LEU A 70 7.36 -4.25 16.12
CA LEU A 70 6.69 -4.17 17.42
C LEU A 70 7.15 -2.97 18.25
N THR A 71 8.43 -2.59 18.13
CA THR A 71 9.00 -1.41 18.83
C THR A 71 8.50 -0.10 18.22
N ALA A 72 8.35 -0.05 16.89
CA ALA A 72 7.86 1.10 16.14
C ALA A 72 6.32 1.16 16.05
N ALA A 73 5.60 0.15 16.57
CA ALA A 73 4.15 0.05 16.42
C ALA A 73 3.46 1.31 16.95
N THR A 74 2.86 2.04 16.04
CA THR A 74 2.06 3.23 16.29
C THR A 74 0.57 2.88 16.40
N ALA A 75 -0.29 3.89 16.51
CA ALA A 75 -1.73 3.73 16.43
C ALA A 75 -2.18 3.10 15.09
N ARG A 76 -3.41 2.60 15.08
CA ARG A 76 -4.05 1.98 13.90
C ARG A 76 -4.05 2.92 12.71
N ARG A 77 -3.69 2.42 11.52
CA ARG A 77 -3.89 3.11 10.24
C ARG A 77 -5.23 2.71 9.63
N VAL A 78 -5.87 3.66 8.99
CA VAL A 78 -7.22 3.47 8.42
C VAL A 78 -7.33 4.12 7.04
N LEU A 79 -8.35 3.72 6.27
CA LEU A 79 -8.84 4.45 5.10
C LEU A 79 -10.06 5.29 5.50
N PRO A 80 -10.41 6.38 4.78
CA PRO A 80 -11.51 7.26 5.13
C PRO A 80 -12.85 6.55 5.32
N VAL A 81 -13.21 5.62 4.43
CA VAL A 81 -14.43 4.80 4.57
C VAL A 81 -14.42 3.96 5.86
N GLY A 82 -13.26 3.54 6.31
CA GLY A 82 -13.06 2.78 7.56
C GLY A 82 -13.21 3.61 8.84
N LEU A 83 -13.37 4.94 8.75
CA LEU A 83 -13.71 5.80 9.87
C LEU A 83 -15.21 5.70 10.26
N GLY A 84 -16.07 5.10 9.40
CA GLY A 84 -17.47 4.81 9.70
C GLY A 84 -18.39 6.01 9.64
N GLY A 85 -18.00 7.10 8.97
CA GLY A 85 -18.85 8.27 8.73
C GLY A 85 -19.79 8.09 7.53
N GLU A 86 -20.79 8.99 7.39
CA GLU A 86 -21.60 9.10 6.18
C GLU A 86 -20.77 9.64 5.01
N PRO A 87 -21.17 9.37 3.74
CA PRO A 87 -20.52 9.97 2.58
C PRO A 87 -20.51 11.49 2.66
N SER A 88 -19.40 12.09 2.24
CA SER A 88 -19.20 13.55 2.27
C SER A 88 -19.95 14.24 1.13
N ASN A 89 -20.26 15.53 1.34
CA ASN A 89 -20.84 16.38 0.29
C ASN A 89 -19.69 16.82 -0.68
N PRO A 90 -19.77 16.52 -1.99
CA PRO A 90 -18.74 16.87 -2.96
C PRO A 90 -18.56 18.39 -3.18
N LEU A 91 -19.52 19.22 -2.74
CA LEU A 91 -19.46 20.68 -2.85
C LEU A 91 -18.75 21.35 -1.66
N GLU A 92 -18.49 20.59 -0.58
CA GLU A 92 -17.77 21.12 0.57
C GLU A 92 -16.24 21.05 0.32
N PRO A 93 -15.48 22.05 0.81
CA PRO A 93 -14.03 22.05 0.65
C PRO A 93 -13.38 20.80 1.24
N VAL A 94 -12.48 20.20 0.50
CA VAL A 94 -11.67 19.06 0.97
C VAL A 94 -10.53 19.57 1.85
N VAL A 95 -10.42 19.04 3.08
CA VAL A 95 -9.44 19.48 4.06
C VAL A 95 -8.62 18.28 4.54
N PRO A 96 -7.30 18.22 4.28
CA PRO A 96 -6.45 17.17 4.78
C PRO A 96 -6.40 17.12 6.30
N SER A 97 -6.28 15.92 6.88
CA SER A 97 -6.10 15.72 8.31
C SER A 97 -4.76 15.07 8.60
N THR A 98 -4.00 15.70 9.51
CA THR A 98 -2.73 15.15 10.04
C THR A 98 -2.92 14.36 11.33
N GLU A 99 -4.14 14.36 11.90
CA GLU A 99 -4.44 13.65 13.16
C GLU A 99 -4.66 12.15 12.95
N VAL A 100 -4.99 11.75 11.72
CA VAL A 100 -5.27 10.36 11.36
C VAL A 100 -4.06 9.73 10.68
N LEU A 101 -3.69 8.54 11.11
CA LEU A 101 -2.69 7.73 10.43
C LEU A 101 -3.37 6.97 9.28
N TRP A 102 -3.04 7.34 8.07
CA TRP A 102 -3.62 6.77 6.87
C TRP A 102 -2.89 5.49 6.43
N LEU A 103 -3.65 4.52 5.95
CA LEU A 103 -3.11 3.40 5.22
C LEU A 103 -2.47 3.93 3.93
N GLN A 104 -1.30 3.39 3.56
CA GLN A 104 -0.65 3.71 2.28
C GLN A 104 -0.60 2.45 1.40
N PRO A 105 -0.74 2.55 0.08
CA PRO A 105 -0.55 1.43 -0.82
C PRO A 105 0.94 1.09 -0.95
N LEU A 106 1.23 -0.17 -1.24
CA LEU A 106 2.59 -0.61 -1.57
C LEU A 106 2.71 -0.80 -3.09
N PRO A 107 3.52 0.01 -3.79
CA PRO A 107 3.79 -0.22 -5.20
C PRO A 107 4.45 -1.59 -5.42
N ASP A 108 3.92 -2.39 -6.36
CA ASP A 108 4.42 -3.75 -6.63
C ASP A 108 5.90 -3.76 -7.06
N ARG A 109 6.34 -2.70 -7.74
CA ARG A 109 7.73 -2.54 -8.16
C ARG A 109 8.72 -2.48 -6.98
N ALA A 110 8.30 -2.00 -5.82
CA ALA A 110 9.13 -1.97 -4.61
C ALA A 110 9.54 -3.38 -4.14
N LEU A 111 8.76 -4.40 -4.51
CA LEU A 111 9.04 -5.81 -4.22
C LEU A 111 10.03 -6.46 -5.20
N GLY A 112 10.46 -5.74 -6.27
CA GLY A 112 11.39 -6.27 -7.27
C GLY A 112 10.71 -7.12 -8.35
N ASP A 113 11.49 -8.04 -8.95
CA ASP A 113 11.02 -8.87 -10.06
C ASP A 113 9.81 -9.75 -9.67
N PRO A 114 8.78 -9.86 -10.53
CA PRO A 114 7.60 -10.69 -10.26
C PRO A 114 7.90 -12.15 -9.93
N GLY A 115 8.91 -12.73 -10.56
CA GLY A 115 9.28 -14.13 -10.35
C GLY A 115 9.94 -14.37 -8.98
N GLU A 116 10.75 -13.42 -8.51
CA GLU A 116 11.45 -13.53 -7.22
C GLU A 116 10.56 -13.12 -6.04
N ALA A 117 9.61 -12.23 -6.28
CA ALA A 117 8.74 -11.66 -5.25
C ALA A 117 7.38 -12.36 -5.11
N ALA A 118 7.16 -13.54 -5.70
CA ALA A 118 5.87 -14.23 -5.67
C ALA A 118 5.35 -14.45 -4.23
N VAL A 119 6.20 -14.94 -3.34
CA VAL A 119 5.85 -15.14 -1.91
C VAL A 119 5.61 -13.81 -1.19
N ALA A 120 6.37 -12.75 -1.53
CA ALA A 120 6.20 -11.44 -0.93
C ALA A 120 4.84 -10.80 -1.29
N ARG A 121 4.31 -11.10 -2.49
CA ARG A 121 3.02 -10.59 -2.99
C ARG A 121 1.79 -11.27 -2.38
N GLU A 122 1.96 -12.40 -1.73
CA GLU A 122 0.86 -13.06 -1.06
C GLU A 122 0.41 -12.28 0.18
N GLY A 123 -0.90 -12.05 0.33
CA GLY A 123 -1.48 -11.39 1.51
C GLY A 123 -1.04 -9.93 1.72
N ILE A 124 -0.67 -9.18 0.66
CA ILE A 124 -0.43 -7.73 0.72
C ILE A 124 -1.55 -6.91 0.09
N GLY A 125 -2.67 -7.52 -0.30
CA GLY A 125 -3.84 -6.79 -0.80
C GLY A 125 -4.24 -5.66 0.16
N LEU A 126 -4.65 -4.51 -0.38
CA LEU A 126 -4.92 -3.32 0.42
C LEU A 126 -6.01 -3.57 1.47
N ALA A 127 -7.06 -4.31 1.11
CA ALA A 127 -8.14 -4.70 2.00
C ALA A 127 -7.65 -5.62 3.14
N MET A 128 -6.76 -6.58 2.84
CA MET A 128 -6.16 -7.45 3.84
C MET A 128 -5.28 -6.65 4.80
N VAL A 129 -4.45 -5.75 4.28
CA VAL A 129 -3.59 -4.90 5.13
C VAL A 129 -4.44 -3.99 6.01
N ALA A 130 -5.54 -3.43 5.50
CA ALA A 130 -6.51 -2.66 6.30
C ALA A 130 -7.12 -3.51 7.44
N ALA A 131 -7.53 -4.74 7.13
CA ALA A 131 -8.07 -5.68 8.13
C ALA A 131 -7.02 -6.03 9.22
N LEU A 132 -5.77 -6.21 8.82
CA LEU A 132 -4.68 -6.45 9.78
C LEU A 132 -4.49 -5.26 10.75
N GLN A 133 -4.76 -4.02 10.33
CA GLN A 133 -4.58 -2.85 11.19
C GLN A 133 -5.59 -2.78 12.37
N VAL A 134 -6.70 -3.53 12.34
CA VAL A 134 -7.62 -3.60 13.49
C VAL A 134 -7.04 -4.39 14.66
N LEU A 135 -6.02 -5.22 14.41
CA LEU A 135 -5.39 -6.07 15.41
C LEU A 135 -4.37 -5.31 16.26
N PRO A 136 -4.28 -5.59 17.57
CA PRO A 136 -3.11 -5.21 18.36
C PRO A 136 -1.82 -5.78 17.75
N ALA A 137 -0.72 -5.02 17.78
CA ALA A 137 0.51 -5.34 17.06
C ALA A 137 1.05 -6.77 17.31
N LYS A 138 1.02 -7.28 18.56
CA LYS A 138 1.44 -8.65 18.86
C LYS A 138 0.52 -9.73 18.28
N GLN A 139 -0.80 -9.47 18.20
CA GLN A 139 -1.75 -10.37 17.58
C GLN A 139 -1.58 -10.39 16.07
N ARG A 140 -1.39 -9.21 15.45
CA ARG A 140 -1.06 -9.05 14.05
C ARG A 140 0.21 -9.83 13.68
N ALA A 141 1.29 -9.64 14.45
CA ALA A 141 2.55 -10.36 14.24
C ALA A 141 2.37 -11.88 14.34
N ALA A 142 1.64 -12.37 15.36
CA ALA A 142 1.38 -13.80 15.50
C ALA A 142 0.61 -14.38 14.30
N LEU A 143 -0.39 -13.65 13.79
CA LEU A 143 -1.15 -14.06 12.61
C LEU A 143 -0.27 -14.10 11.35
N ILE A 144 0.48 -13.03 11.08
CA ILE A 144 1.36 -12.95 9.90
C ILE A 144 2.41 -14.07 9.93
N LEU A 145 3.08 -14.28 11.06
CA LEU A 145 4.11 -15.32 11.19
C LEU A 145 3.55 -16.72 10.99
N ARG A 146 2.33 -17.01 11.50
CA ARG A 146 1.72 -18.33 11.46
C ARG A 146 0.97 -18.63 10.17
N ASP A 147 0.14 -17.71 9.71
CA ASP A 147 -0.83 -17.96 8.65
C ASP A 147 -0.35 -17.48 7.28
N VAL A 148 0.58 -16.50 7.23
CA VAL A 148 1.15 -16.00 5.98
C VAL A 148 2.56 -16.57 5.73
N LEU A 149 3.40 -16.63 6.77
CA LEU A 149 4.81 -17.03 6.64
C LEU A 149 5.05 -18.48 7.07
N GLU A 150 4.01 -19.19 7.51
CA GLU A 150 4.01 -20.60 7.87
C GLU A 150 5.04 -20.98 8.96
N PHE A 151 5.41 -20.04 9.83
CA PHE A 151 6.33 -20.34 10.94
C PHE A 151 5.68 -21.33 11.91
N SER A 152 6.48 -22.22 12.48
CA SER A 152 6.06 -23.10 13.56
C SER A 152 5.66 -22.30 14.82
N ALA A 153 4.91 -22.92 15.72
CA ALA A 153 4.55 -22.27 16.99
C ALA A 153 5.79 -21.91 17.84
N ALA A 154 6.86 -22.72 17.75
CA ALA A 154 8.10 -22.47 18.46
C ALA A 154 8.87 -21.27 17.86
N GLU A 155 8.99 -21.18 16.54
CA GLU A 155 9.63 -20.06 15.84
C GLU A 155 8.86 -18.75 16.07
N THR A 156 7.52 -18.81 16.03
CA THR A 156 6.66 -17.65 16.32
C THR A 156 6.85 -17.17 17.76
N ALA A 157 6.88 -18.09 18.72
CA ALA A 157 7.12 -17.75 20.12
C ALA A 157 8.51 -17.13 20.32
N ALA A 158 9.54 -17.66 19.66
CA ALA A 158 10.89 -17.11 19.68
C ALA A 158 10.95 -15.70 19.06
N ALA A 159 10.31 -15.47 17.88
CA ALA A 159 10.27 -14.19 17.22
C ALA A 159 9.52 -13.12 18.02
N LEU A 160 8.48 -13.52 18.79
CA LEU A 160 7.70 -12.63 19.65
C LEU A 160 8.26 -12.48 21.07
N GLU A 161 9.40 -13.13 21.36
CA GLU A 161 10.03 -13.18 22.70
C GLU A 161 9.02 -13.58 23.79
N THR A 162 8.25 -14.67 23.53
CA THR A 162 7.17 -15.12 24.42
C THR A 162 7.10 -16.65 24.49
N SER A 163 6.18 -17.19 25.30
CA SER A 163 5.92 -18.63 25.34
C SER A 163 5.06 -19.08 24.17
N VAL A 164 5.17 -20.37 23.77
CA VAL A 164 4.32 -20.98 22.74
C VAL A 164 2.82 -20.85 23.09
N ALA A 165 2.46 -21.00 24.37
CA ALA A 165 1.08 -20.84 24.84
C ALA A 165 0.58 -19.39 24.62
N SER A 166 1.42 -18.39 24.91
CA SER A 166 1.08 -16.97 24.71
C SER A 166 0.96 -16.63 23.21
N ALA A 167 1.87 -17.12 22.37
CA ALA A 167 1.81 -16.93 20.91
C ALA A 167 0.53 -17.56 20.33
N ASN A 168 0.18 -18.79 20.71
CA ASN A 168 -1.06 -19.44 20.27
C ASN A 168 -2.31 -18.68 20.73
N SER A 169 -2.32 -18.16 21.98
CA SER A 169 -3.44 -17.34 22.46
C SER A 169 -3.58 -16.02 21.69
N ALA A 170 -2.46 -15.40 21.31
CA ALA A 170 -2.46 -14.20 20.46
C ALA A 170 -3.03 -14.51 19.08
N LEU A 171 -2.62 -15.61 18.45
CA LEU A 171 -3.14 -16.07 17.17
C LEU A 171 -4.65 -16.36 17.20
N GLN A 172 -5.14 -17.06 18.22
CA GLN A 172 -6.58 -17.33 18.37
C GLN A 172 -7.40 -16.05 18.46
N ARG A 173 -6.93 -15.06 19.24
CA ARG A 173 -7.60 -13.75 19.34
C ARG A 173 -7.55 -13.00 18.02
N ALA A 174 -6.42 -13.03 17.31
CA ALA A 174 -6.29 -12.39 16.00
C ALA A 174 -7.31 -12.95 15.00
N ARG A 175 -7.39 -14.28 14.89
CA ARG A 175 -8.36 -14.95 14.00
C ARG A 175 -9.80 -14.62 14.35
N ALA A 176 -10.14 -14.61 15.65
CA ALA A 176 -11.47 -14.25 16.11
C ALA A 176 -11.84 -12.78 15.80
N SER A 177 -10.84 -11.87 15.80
CA SER A 177 -11.08 -10.44 15.52
C SER A 177 -11.22 -10.11 14.04
N ILE A 178 -10.54 -10.84 13.15
CA ILE A 178 -10.67 -10.62 11.69
C ILE A 178 -11.99 -11.23 11.19
N GLY A 179 -12.48 -12.34 11.82
CA GLY A 179 -13.73 -13.02 11.43
C GLY A 179 -13.67 -13.56 10.00
N ASP A 180 -14.84 -13.96 9.46
CA ASP A 180 -15.00 -14.35 8.06
C ASP A 180 -15.13 -13.14 7.11
N GLY A 181 -15.02 -11.91 7.66
CA GLY A 181 -15.20 -10.65 6.95
C GLY A 181 -13.88 -10.07 6.43
N ALA A 182 -12.98 -10.88 5.86
CA ALA A 182 -11.94 -10.31 5.00
C ALA A 182 -12.65 -9.52 3.91
N ALA A 183 -12.46 -8.20 3.88
CA ALA A 183 -13.02 -7.35 2.85
C ALA A 183 -12.71 -7.97 1.49
N GLN A 184 -13.70 -7.98 0.60
CA GLN A 184 -13.57 -8.58 -0.71
C GLN A 184 -12.43 -7.86 -1.43
N GLU A 185 -11.32 -8.56 -1.66
CA GLU A 185 -10.20 -7.99 -2.40
C GLU A 185 -10.66 -7.76 -3.85
N GLY A 186 -10.34 -6.58 -4.39
CA GLY A 186 -10.55 -6.29 -5.80
C GLY A 186 -9.75 -7.23 -6.69
N ARG A 187 -10.12 -7.32 -7.97
CA ARG A 187 -9.45 -8.16 -8.95
C ARG A 187 -8.02 -7.68 -9.19
N ARG A 188 -7.07 -8.60 -9.17
CA ARG A 188 -5.66 -8.28 -9.39
C ARG A 188 -5.42 -7.80 -10.83
N ALA A 189 -4.49 -6.87 -11.03
CA ALA A 189 -4.16 -6.31 -12.34
C ALA A 189 -3.80 -7.39 -13.39
N ALA A 190 -3.11 -8.47 -12.96
CA ALA A 190 -2.77 -9.59 -13.83
C ALA A 190 -3.98 -10.47 -14.23
N GLU A 191 -5.10 -10.36 -13.54
CA GLU A 191 -6.31 -11.19 -13.69
C GLU A 191 -7.47 -10.43 -14.34
N LEU A 192 -7.25 -9.14 -14.69
CA LEU A 192 -8.27 -8.32 -15.33
C LEU A 192 -8.68 -8.89 -16.68
N SER A 193 -9.98 -8.92 -16.92
CA SER A 193 -10.57 -9.17 -18.23
C SER A 193 -10.20 -8.07 -19.23
N ASP A 194 -10.38 -8.30 -20.52
CA ASP A 194 -10.12 -7.28 -21.53
C ASP A 194 -11.04 -6.05 -21.36
N HIS A 195 -12.26 -6.25 -20.88
CA HIS A 195 -13.17 -5.15 -20.55
C HIS A 195 -12.65 -4.31 -19.37
N GLU A 196 -12.22 -4.93 -18.28
CA GLU A 196 -11.67 -4.21 -17.12
C GLU A 196 -10.38 -3.46 -17.46
N LYS A 197 -9.53 -4.02 -18.34
CA LYS A 197 -8.37 -3.31 -18.87
C LYS A 197 -8.77 -2.08 -19.70
N GLN A 198 -9.80 -2.22 -20.54
CA GLN A 198 -10.33 -1.08 -21.30
C GLN A 198 -10.89 0.01 -20.36
N VAL A 199 -11.57 -0.36 -19.27
CA VAL A 199 -12.05 0.60 -18.26
C VAL A 199 -10.87 1.28 -17.58
N TRP A 200 -9.80 0.55 -17.22
CA TRP A 200 -8.58 1.14 -16.65
C TRP A 200 -7.90 2.13 -17.62
N ASP A 201 -7.74 1.74 -18.89
CA ASP A 201 -7.18 2.61 -19.93
C ASP A 201 -8.06 3.87 -20.12
N GLU A 202 -9.39 3.71 -20.18
CA GLU A 202 -10.32 4.83 -20.32
C GLU A 202 -10.33 5.72 -19.08
N PHE A 203 -10.16 5.18 -17.86
CA PHE A 203 -9.98 5.98 -16.64
C PHE A 203 -8.81 6.96 -16.79
N CYS A 204 -7.66 6.47 -17.21
CA CYS A 204 -6.49 7.31 -17.45
C CYS A 204 -6.76 8.34 -18.56
N ALA A 205 -7.28 7.88 -19.70
CA ALA A 205 -7.52 8.75 -20.86
C ALA A 205 -8.59 9.82 -20.60
N ALA A 206 -9.65 9.52 -19.85
CA ALA A 206 -10.71 10.47 -19.50
C ALA A 206 -10.16 11.63 -18.63
N PHE A 207 -9.34 11.33 -17.63
CA PHE A 207 -8.68 12.36 -16.82
C PHE A 207 -7.74 13.22 -17.65
N GLU A 208 -6.92 12.64 -18.54
CA GLU A 208 -6.03 13.40 -19.41
C GLU A 208 -6.78 14.33 -20.39
N ARG A 209 -7.96 13.91 -20.87
CA ARG A 209 -8.84 14.71 -21.72
C ARG A 209 -9.71 15.70 -20.94
N HIS A 210 -9.66 15.66 -19.59
CA HIS A 210 -10.58 16.39 -18.73
C HIS A 210 -12.06 16.06 -19.02
N ASP A 211 -12.35 14.81 -19.40
CA ASP A 211 -13.69 14.27 -19.67
C ASP A 211 -14.28 13.66 -18.40
N ILE A 212 -14.77 14.52 -17.50
CA ILE A 212 -15.34 14.05 -16.23
C ILE A 212 -16.63 13.23 -16.44
N ASP A 213 -17.41 13.54 -17.47
CA ASP A 213 -18.57 12.72 -17.85
C ASP A 213 -18.14 11.33 -18.33
N GLY A 214 -16.97 11.23 -18.95
CA GLY A 214 -16.32 9.95 -19.27
C GLY A 214 -15.97 9.16 -18.01
N VAL A 215 -15.39 9.80 -16.99
CA VAL A 215 -15.10 9.18 -15.70
C VAL A 215 -16.38 8.67 -15.04
N VAL A 216 -17.44 9.47 -15.01
CA VAL A 216 -18.75 9.07 -14.44
C VAL A 216 -19.31 7.81 -15.14
N ARG A 217 -19.18 7.73 -16.46
CA ARG A 217 -19.72 6.58 -17.25
C ARG A 217 -19.04 5.26 -16.97
N ILE A 218 -17.76 5.25 -16.55
CA ILE A 218 -16.99 4.02 -16.29
C ILE A 218 -17.06 3.57 -14.84
N LEU A 219 -17.53 4.41 -13.93
CA LEU A 219 -17.74 4.05 -12.53
C LEU A 219 -19.05 3.26 -12.35
N ALA A 220 -19.06 2.28 -11.45
CA ALA A 220 -20.28 1.67 -10.98
C ALA A 220 -21.22 2.74 -10.38
N ALA A 221 -22.54 2.56 -10.49
CA ALA A 221 -23.52 3.55 -10.05
C ALA A 221 -23.39 3.91 -8.56
N ASP A 222 -22.98 2.96 -7.72
CA ASP A 222 -22.75 3.08 -6.28
C ASP A 222 -21.24 3.09 -5.91
N ALA A 223 -20.37 3.35 -6.89
CA ALA A 223 -18.94 3.41 -6.67
C ALA A 223 -18.57 4.32 -5.49
N THR A 224 -17.47 3.99 -4.82
CA THR A 224 -16.95 4.78 -3.72
C THR A 224 -15.59 5.37 -4.06
N TRP A 225 -15.32 6.54 -3.51
CA TRP A 225 -14.07 7.29 -3.70
C TRP A 225 -13.58 7.85 -2.38
N GLU A 226 -12.31 7.65 -2.07
CA GLU A 226 -11.68 8.20 -0.88
C GLU A 226 -10.33 8.83 -1.23
N MET A 227 -9.93 9.87 -0.48
CA MET A 227 -8.75 10.67 -0.82
C MET A 227 -7.85 10.89 0.41
N PRO A 228 -7.14 9.87 0.94
CA PRO A 228 -6.15 10.12 1.99
C PRO A 228 -5.12 11.19 1.56
N PRO A 229 -4.80 12.19 2.42
CA PRO A 229 -5.12 12.30 3.84
C PRO A 229 -6.40 13.08 4.19
N ILE A 230 -7.37 13.15 3.29
CA ILE A 230 -8.67 13.77 3.53
C ILE A 230 -9.60 12.76 4.20
N PRO A 231 -10.23 13.06 5.37
CA PRO A 231 -11.09 12.13 6.09
C PRO A 231 -12.41 11.81 5.36
N GLY A 232 -12.80 12.65 4.40
CA GLY A 232 -14.02 12.48 3.62
C GLY A 232 -13.92 11.32 2.63
N TRP A 233 -15.08 10.71 2.33
CA TRP A 233 -15.26 9.75 1.26
C TRP A 233 -16.60 9.98 0.57
N TYR A 234 -16.72 9.53 -0.68
CA TYR A 234 -17.85 9.87 -1.54
C TYR A 234 -18.48 8.59 -2.10
N ARG A 235 -19.79 8.61 -2.36
CA ARG A 235 -20.52 7.47 -2.91
C ARG A 235 -21.39 7.90 -4.08
N GLY A 236 -21.33 7.11 -5.14
CA GLY A 236 -22.09 7.27 -6.37
C GLY A 236 -21.32 8.01 -7.45
N ALA A 237 -21.41 7.50 -8.69
CA ALA A 237 -20.67 8.03 -9.83
C ALA A 237 -20.89 9.54 -10.04
N GLU A 238 -22.12 10.03 -9.90
CA GLU A 238 -22.43 11.46 -10.04
C GLU A 238 -21.80 12.33 -8.95
N ALA A 239 -21.82 11.89 -7.69
CA ALA A 239 -21.16 12.61 -6.59
C ALA A 239 -19.64 12.67 -6.77
N ILE A 240 -19.03 11.60 -7.27
CA ILE A 240 -17.61 11.54 -7.61
C ILE A 240 -17.30 12.47 -8.80
N GLY A 241 -18.15 12.51 -9.81
CA GLY A 241 -18.06 13.45 -10.92
C GLY A 241 -18.11 14.90 -10.45
N GLU A 242 -19.03 15.23 -9.54
CA GLU A 242 -19.16 16.58 -8.98
C GLU A 242 -17.94 16.96 -8.14
N LEU A 243 -17.42 16.03 -7.32
CA LEU A 243 -16.15 16.20 -6.61
C LEU A 243 -15.02 16.55 -7.59
N SER A 244 -14.89 15.78 -8.67
CA SER A 244 -13.83 15.98 -9.68
C SER A 244 -13.97 17.33 -10.39
N ARG A 245 -15.18 17.77 -10.71
CA ARG A 245 -15.44 19.09 -11.34
C ARG A 245 -15.12 20.26 -10.40
N THR A 246 -15.34 20.10 -9.09
CA THR A 246 -15.28 21.21 -8.13
C THR A 246 -13.96 21.28 -7.36
N GLN A 247 -13.32 20.15 -7.09
CA GLN A 247 -12.14 20.08 -6.23
C GLN A 247 -10.84 19.73 -6.97
N CYS A 248 -10.91 19.14 -8.18
CA CYS A 248 -9.69 18.85 -8.95
C CYS A 248 -9.08 20.16 -9.46
N PRO A 249 -7.77 20.38 -9.26
CA PRO A 249 -7.09 21.60 -9.73
C PRO A 249 -6.92 21.68 -11.24
N ALA A 250 -7.03 20.56 -11.97
CA ALA A 250 -7.00 20.53 -13.44
C ALA A 250 -8.24 21.22 -14.01
N GLN A 251 -8.06 22.03 -15.06
CA GLN A 251 -9.11 22.83 -15.66
C GLN A 251 -9.35 22.53 -17.14
N VAL A 252 -8.34 21.98 -17.83
CA VAL A 252 -8.40 21.71 -19.26
C VAL A 252 -7.69 20.39 -19.60
N ALA A 253 -8.00 19.87 -20.78
CA ALA A 253 -7.28 18.72 -21.34
C ALA A 253 -5.75 18.96 -21.34
N GLY A 254 -5.00 17.96 -20.91
CA GLY A 254 -3.54 18.02 -20.80
C GLY A 254 -3.00 18.64 -19.51
N ASP A 255 -3.85 19.13 -18.59
CA ASP A 255 -3.41 19.52 -17.24
C ASP A 255 -2.97 18.30 -16.43
N LEU A 256 -3.53 17.14 -16.72
CA LEU A 256 -3.15 15.88 -16.12
C LEU A 256 -2.42 14.98 -17.12
N ARG A 257 -1.46 14.22 -16.61
CA ARG A 257 -0.86 13.06 -17.28
C ARG A 257 -0.95 11.85 -16.36
N MET A 258 -1.35 10.72 -16.93
CA MET A 258 -1.58 9.49 -16.19
C MET A 258 -0.56 8.43 -16.59
N VAL A 259 0.03 7.76 -15.59
CA VAL A 259 0.94 6.63 -15.83
C VAL A 259 0.35 5.39 -15.15
N PRO A 260 -0.15 4.41 -15.92
CA PRO A 260 -0.62 3.15 -15.36
C PRO A 260 0.47 2.45 -14.55
N THR A 261 0.10 1.95 -13.39
CA THR A 261 1.00 1.21 -12.48
C THR A 261 0.21 0.16 -11.70
N VAL A 262 0.88 -0.54 -10.78
CA VAL A 262 0.25 -1.58 -9.94
C VAL A 262 0.65 -1.36 -8.48
N CYS A 263 -0.33 -1.38 -7.58
CA CYS A 263 -0.11 -1.29 -6.14
C CYS A 263 -0.91 -2.37 -5.43
N ASN A 264 -0.28 -3.08 -4.50
CA ASN A 264 -0.92 -4.18 -3.76
C ASN A 264 -1.52 -5.27 -4.69
N GLY A 265 -0.95 -5.44 -5.88
CA GLY A 265 -1.49 -6.31 -6.92
C GLY A 265 -2.70 -5.76 -7.66
N LEU A 266 -3.25 -4.60 -7.28
CA LEU A 266 -4.39 -3.95 -7.91
C LEU A 266 -3.95 -2.99 -9.02
N PRO A 267 -4.77 -2.78 -10.07
CA PRO A 267 -4.52 -1.74 -11.05
C PRO A 267 -4.48 -0.37 -10.37
N ALA A 268 -3.55 0.46 -10.77
CA ALA A 268 -3.36 1.79 -10.23
C ALA A 268 -2.96 2.78 -11.33
N ALA A 269 -3.12 4.06 -11.05
CA ALA A 269 -2.73 5.13 -11.98
C ALA A 269 -2.03 6.27 -11.21
N ALA A 270 -0.82 6.57 -11.62
CA ALA A 270 -0.07 7.71 -11.09
C ALA A 270 -0.45 8.97 -11.88
N MET A 271 -1.03 9.93 -11.19
CA MET A 271 -1.50 11.19 -11.75
C MET A 271 -0.48 12.29 -11.51
N TYR A 272 -0.09 12.97 -12.56
CA TYR A 272 0.79 14.13 -12.55
C TYR A 272 0.00 15.36 -12.96
N LEU A 273 0.16 16.46 -12.22
CA LEU A 273 -0.48 17.74 -12.49
C LEU A 273 0.49 18.73 -13.14
N ARG A 274 0.05 19.42 -14.17
CA ARG A 274 0.81 20.46 -14.84
C ARG A 274 1.17 21.60 -13.89
N SER A 275 2.43 21.98 -13.89
CA SER A 275 2.96 23.10 -13.11
C SER A 275 3.86 23.96 -14.02
N PRO A 276 3.84 25.28 -13.89
CA PRO A 276 4.82 26.13 -14.56
C PRO A 276 6.24 25.75 -14.13
N ALA A 277 7.18 25.71 -15.06
CA ALA A 277 8.59 25.47 -14.71
C ALA A 277 9.11 26.55 -13.76
N ALA A 278 9.78 26.12 -12.68
CA ALA A 278 10.23 27.01 -11.59
C ALA A 278 11.23 28.08 -12.06
N ASP A 279 11.94 27.84 -13.16
CA ASP A 279 12.96 28.74 -13.72
C ASP A 279 12.43 29.74 -14.77
N GLY A 280 11.14 29.65 -15.14
CA GLY A 280 10.50 30.53 -16.10
C GLY A 280 11.07 30.47 -17.54
N ALA A 281 12.05 29.61 -17.81
CA ALA A 281 12.75 29.48 -19.08
C ALA A 281 12.44 28.17 -19.82
N GLY A 282 11.79 27.21 -19.14
CA GLY A 282 11.39 25.91 -19.67
C GLY A 282 9.90 25.84 -20.00
N GLY A 283 9.50 24.80 -20.74
CA GLY A 283 8.09 24.44 -20.92
C GLY A 283 7.43 23.98 -19.63
N ASP A 284 6.14 23.70 -19.69
CA ASP A 284 5.39 23.11 -18.57
C ASP A 284 6.01 21.77 -18.14
N VAL A 285 5.97 21.49 -16.85
CA VAL A 285 6.34 20.21 -16.24
C VAL A 285 5.11 19.63 -15.54
N TRP A 286 5.02 18.31 -15.43
CA TRP A 286 3.99 17.64 -14.67
C TRP A 286 4.62 17.01 -13.43
N LEU A 287 4.14 17.41 -12.26
CA LEU A 287 4.63 16.95 -10.96
C LEU A 287 3.68 15.90 -10.35
N PRO A 288 4.18 14.96 -9.54
CA PRO A 288 3.36 14.01 -8.81
C PRO A 288 2.24 14.71 -8.05
N PHE A 289 1.01 14.26 -8.26
CA PHE A 289 -0.18 14.89 -7.65
C PHE A 289 -1.00 13.87 -6.84
N GLN A 290 -1.28 12.71 -7.42
CA GLN A 290 -2.17 11.71 -6.83
C GLN A 290 -1.79 10.31 -7.32
N LEU A 291 -2.00 9.29 -6.47
CA LEU A 291 -1.87 7.89 -6.84
C LEU A 291 -3.22 7.21 -6.60
N ASP A 292 -3.89 6.82 -7.67
CA ASP A 292 -5.18 6.13 -7.63
C ASP A 292 -4.99 4.62 -7.62
N VAL A 293 -5.57 3.93 -6.64
CA VAL A 293 -5.68 2.47 -6.62
C VAL A 293 -7.12 2.09 -6.94
N LEU A 294 -7.30 1.28 -7.98
CA LEU A 294 -8.59 0.94 -8.56
C LEU A 294 -9.05 -0.44 -8.11
N THR A 295 -10.29 -0.57 -7.68
CA THR A 295 -10.90 -1.85 -7.30
C THR A 295 -12.01 -2.22 -8.26
N PHE A 296 -11.85 -3.36 -8.93
CA PHE A 296 -12.85 -3.95 -9.81
C PHE A 296 -13.58 -5.08 -9.11
N THR A 297 -14.90 -5.07 -9.16
CA THR A 297 -15.76 -6.13 -8.65
C THR A 297 -16.82 -6.46 -9.71
N ASP A 298 -17.01 -7.72 -10.07
CA ASP A 298 -17.95 -8.20 -11.08
C ASP A 298 -17.86 -7.48 -12.45
N GLY A 299 -16.65 -7.05 -12.81
CA GLY A 299 -16.36 -6.38 -14.09
C GLY A 299 -16.55 -4.86 -14.08
N GLU A 300 -16.96 -4.26 -12.96
CA GLU A 300 -17.18 -2.83 -12.82
C GLU A 300 -16.13 -2.18 -11.91
N LEU A 301 -15.80 -0.90 -12.14
CA LEU A 301 -14.95 -0.09 -11.26
C LEU A 301 -15.80 0.41 -10.08
N THR A 302 -15.65 -0.27 -8.93
CA THR A 302 -16.51 -0.07 -7.75
C THR A 302 -15.89 0.78 -6.66
N HIS A 303 -14.55 0.95 -6.67
CA HIS A 303 -13.88 1.74 -5.64
C HIS A 303 -12.57 2.33 -6.14
N VAL A 304 -12.28 3.57 -5.73
CA VAL A 304 -11.00 4.25 -5.95
C VAL A 304 -10.48 4.80 -4.64
N SER A 305 -9.25 4.42 -4.28
CA SER A 305 -8.48 5.05 -3.20
C SER A 305 -7.43 5.98 -3.83
N ALA A 306 -7.64 7.28 -3.72
CA ALA A 306 -6.85 8.34 -4.32
C ALA A 306 -5.90 8.97 -3.28
N PHE A 307 -4.63 8.57 -3.29
CA PHE A 307 -3.63 9.02 -2.32
C PHE A 307 -3.01 10.33 -2.79
N LEU A 308 -3.27 11.42 -2.06
CA LEU A 308 -2.70 12.74 -2.33
C LEU A 308 -1.30 12.88 -1.75
N ASP A 309 -0.51 13.80 -2.31
CA ASP A 309 0.90 14.04 -1.96
C ASP A 309 1.77 12.77 -1.97
N PRO A 310 1.82 12.06 -3.11
CA PRO A 310 2.36 10.72 -3.22
C PRO A 310 3.87 10.67 -3.53
N ALA A 311 4.66 11.71 -3.27
CA ALA A 311 6.05 11.80 -3.71
C ALA A 311 6.89 10.56 -3.33
N ASP A 312 6.77 10.09 -2.09
CA ASP A 312 7.47 8.89 -1.61
C ASP A 312 6.97 7.62 -2.31
N LEU A 313 5.65 7.52 -2.55
CA LEU A 313 5.04 6.38 -3.25
C LEU A 313 5.48 6.33 -4.72
N PHE A 314 5.62 7.49 -5.37
CA PHE A 314 6.14 7.57 -6.75
C PHE A 314 7.60 7.10 -6.83
N ALA A 315 8.42 7.53 -5.87
CA ALA A 315 9.81 7.06 -5.77
C ALA A 315 9.88 5.53 -5.57
N LEU A 316 9.07 4.97 -4.67
CA LEU A 316 8.97 3.52 -4.45
C LEU A 316 8.45 2.76 -5.68
N ALA A 317 7.53 3.35 -6.43
CA ALA A 317 7.05 2.82 -7.70
C ALA A 317 8.07 2.95 -8.84
N GLY A 318 9.21 3.62 -8.61
CA GLY A 318 10.21 3.91 -9.65
C GLY A 318 9.65 4.80 -10.76
N LEU A 319 8.68 5.65 -10.42
CA LEU A 319 8.07 6.63 -11.32
C LEU A 319 8.92 7.91 -11.36
N PRO A 320 8.91 8.65 -12.47
CA PRO A 320 9.65 9.92 -12.59
C PRO A 320 9.22 10.94 -11.54
N ALA A 321 10.17 11.72 -11.02
CA ALA A 321 9.87 12.85 -10.14
C ALA A 321 9.18 14.02 -10.89
N GLU A 322 9.31 14.07 -12.22
CA GLU A 322 8.63 15.00 -13.12
C GLU A 322 8.45 14.38 -14.51
N LEU A 323 7.42 14.80 -15.23
CA LEU A 323 7.25 14.53 -16.66
C LEU A 323 7.40 15.83 -17.46
N ARG A 324 7.86 15.73 -18.71
CA ARG A 324 8.04 16.85 -19.64
C ARG A 324 7.32 16.63 -20.97
#